data_cb8fad29185f5882faaf2c0814d276dd
#
_entry.id   cb8fad29185f5882faaf2c0814d276dd
#
_cell.length_a   1.000
_cell.length_b   1.000
_cell.length_c   1.000
_cell.angle_alpha   90.00
_cell.angle_beta   90.00
_cell.angle_gamma   90.00
#
_symmetry.space_group_name_H-M   'P 1'
#
loop_
_entity.id
_entity.type
_entity.pdbx_description
1 polymer ?
#
loop_
_entity_poly.entity_id
_entity_poly.type
_entity_poly.pdbx_seq_one_letter_code
_entity_poly.pdbx_strand_id
1 'polypeptide(L)'
;MELFTTDPIENKHITAEGCVHHLTFSDKDYKELGNFIVCNPSIKTEEDRLGIIEAVKANKIDIFATDHAPHTFEEKSQKYPNIPAGIPLVQHSLQMLLEFYFDDIFSLEMIVEKSSHNVAKRFSIKDRGFLREGYFADITCVDLDKTYTVNKENILHKCGWSPLENRTMRSSIHATILNGNIAYKEGQFSESLNFGHRLEFDN
;
A
#
# COMPACT_ATOMS: atom_id res chain seq x y z
N MET A 1 18.45 5.65 -10.26
CA MET A 1 18.44 4.21 -9.85
C MET A 1 19.84 3.55 -9.77
N GLU A 2 20.91 4.26 -10.08
CA GLU A 2 22.29 3.71 -10.04
C GLU A 2 22.80 3.41 -8.62
N LEU A 3 22.28 4.11 -7.61
CA LEU A 3 22.64 3.91 -6.21
C LEU A 3 22.01 2.66 -5.56
N PHE A 4 20.99 2.07 -6.20
CA PHE A 4 20.25 0.94 -5.66
C PHE A 4 20.72 -0.35 -6.33
N THR A 5 21.25 -1.28 -5.55
CA THR A 5 21.69 -2.58 -6.02
C THR A 5 20.51 -3.54 -6.16
N THR A 6 20.74 -4.68 -6.81
CA THR A 6 19.75 -5.76 -6.98
C THR A 6 19.93 -6.89 -5.96
N ASP A 7 20.81 -6.69 -5.00
CA ASP A 7 21.11 -7.68 -3.95
C ASP A 7 19.86 -7.96 -3.07
N PRO A 8 19.86 -9.07 -2.33
CA PRO A 8 18.90 -9.29 -1.25
C PRO A 8 18.95 -8.16 -0.23
N ILE A 9 17.80 -7.82 0.37
CA ILE A 9 17.67 -6.65 1.26
C ILE A 9 18.66 -6.69 2.45
N GLU A 10 18.99 -7.89 2.92
CA GLU A 10 19.94 -8.10 4.02
C GLU A 10 21.36 -7.63 3.71
N ASN A 11 21.71 -7.57 2.43
CA ASN A 11 23.04 -7.19 1.94
C ASN A 11 23.07 -5.73 1.45
N LYS A 12 21.95 -5.01 1.51
CA LYS A 12 21.86 -3.61 1.05
C LYS A 12 22.17 -2.62 2.16
N HIS A 13 23.04 -1.68 1.88
CA HIS A 13 23.27 -0.51 2.75
C HIS A 13 22.24 0.60 2.51
N ILE A 14 21.71 0.69 1.29
CA ILE A 14 20.70 1.66 0.87
C ILE A 14 19.51 0.89 0.34
N THR A 15 18.33 1.14 0.88
CA THR A 15 17.06 0.54 0.44
C THR A 15 16.13 1.61 -0.09
N ALA A 16 15.19 1.21 -0.95
CA ALA A 16 14.21 2.11 -1.55
C ALA A 16 12.79 1.62 -1.32
N GLU A 17 11.88 2.56 -1.14
CA GLU A 17 10.43 2.31 -1.08
C GLU A 17 9.76 2.77 -2.37
N GLY A 18 8.80 1.97 -2.86
CA GLY A 18 7.92 2.31 -3.97
C GLY A 18 6.50 2.54 -3.45
N CYS A 19 6.03 3.78 -3.49
CA CYS A 19 4.66 4.07 -3.06
C CYS A 19 3.65 3.63 -4.11
N VAL A 20 2.54 3.03 -3.68
CA VAL A 20 1.50 2.48 -4.56
C VAL A 20 0.92 3.50 -5.55
N HIS A 21 0.85 4.77 -5.18
CA HIS A 21 0.37 5.83 -6.08
C HIS A 21 1.33 6.13 -7.23
N HIS A 22 2.64 6.08 -6.99
CA HIS A 22 3.64 6.24 -8.06
C HIS A 22 3.73 5.03 -9.00
N LEU A 23 3.30 3.86 -8.55
CA LEU A 23 3.15 2.68 -9.39
C LEU A 23 1.87 2.73 -10.23
N THR A 24 0.81 3.37 -9.71
CA THR A 24 -0.54 3.32 -10.29
C THR A 24 -0.87 4.51 -11.18
N PHE A 25 -0.52 5.73 -10.74
CA PHE A 25 -0.90 6.96 -11.43
C PHE A 25 0.25 7.54 -12.26
N SER A 26 -0.14 8.23 -13.33
CA SER A 26 0.75 9.03 -14.18
C SER A 26 0.23 10.47 -14.31
N ASP A 27 0.96 11.33 -14.98
CA ASP A 27 0.55 12.71 -15.28
C ASP A 27 -0.78 12.81 -16.03
N LYS A 28 -1.18 11.76 -16.75
CA LYS A 28 -2.46 11.70 -17.47
C LYS A 28 -3.66 11.70 -16.52
N ASP A 29 -3.49 11.14 -15.33
CA ASP A 29 -4.56 11.01 -14.33
C ASP A 29 -4.91 12.35 -13.67
N TYR A 30 -4.04 13.36 -13.75
CA TYR A 30 -4.37 14.71 -13.29
C TYR A 30 -5.56 15.33 -14.03
N LYS A 31 -5.83 14.88 -15.25
CA LYS A 31 -6.98 15.39 -16.02
C LYS A 31 -8.32 15.03 -15.35
N GLU A 32 -8.40 13.87 -14.73
CA GLU A 32 -9.60 13.36 -14.08
C GLU A 32 -9.58 13.58 -12.56
N LEU A 33 -8.46 13.24 -11.91
CA LEU A 33 -8.34 13.24 -10.45
C LEU A 33 -7.83 14.57 -9.89
N GLY A 34 -7.19 15.42 -10.70
CA GLY A 34 -6.77 16.77 -10.32
C GLY A 34 -5.98 16.80 -9.02
N ASN A 35 -6.49 17.61 -8.10
CA ASN A 35 -5.88 17.86 -6.79
C ASN A 35 -5.79 16.62 -5.90
N PHE A 36 -6.67 15.64 -6.11
CA PHE A 36 -6.78 14.46 -5.25
C PHE A 36 -5.61 13.49 -5.39
N ILE A 37 -4.76 13.66 -6.42
CA ILE A 37 -3.50 12.92 -6.56
C ILE A 37 -2.24 13.81 -6.42
N VAL A 38 -2.38 15.04 -5.91
CA VAL A 38 -1.23 15.88 -5.56
C VAL A 38 -0.53 15.32 -4.33
N CYS A 39 0.74 14.96 -4.48
CA CYS A 39 1.63 14.39 -3.45
C CYS A 39 3.06 14.89 -3.63
N ASN A 40 3.94 14.59 -2.70
CA ASN A 40 5.38 14.84 -2.79
C ASN A 40 6.17 13.54 -2.52
N PRO A 41 7.05 13.13 -3.48
CA PRO A 41 7.25 13.66 -4.83
C PRO A 41 5.97 13.60 -5.68
N SER A 42 5.80 14.55 -6.60
CA SER A 42 4.60 14.58 -7.46
C SER A 42 4.52 13.37 -8.39
N ILE A 43 3.32 12.98 -8.76
CA ILE A 43 3.07 12.01 -9.83
C ILE A 43 3.73 12.54 -11.12
N LYS A 44 4.51 11.70 -11.78
CA LYS A 44 5.30 12.01 -12.97
C LYS A 44 4.70 11.37 -14.21
N THR A 45 5.49 11.33 -15.28
CA THR A 45 5.07 10.79 -16.58
C THR A 45 4.81 9.28 -16.53
N GLU A 46 4.13 8.78 -17.54
CA GLU A 46 3.95 7.34 -17.73
C GLU A 46 5.28 6.60 -17.83
N GLU A 47 6.29 7.21 -18.46
CA GLU A 47 7.64 6.65 -18.56
C GLU A 47 8.29 6.48 -17.18
N ASP A 48 8.15 7.48 -16.29
CA ASP A 48 8.62 7.39 -14.91
C ASP A 48 7.91 6.28 -14.14
N ARG A 49 6.58 6.17 -14.29
CA ARG A 49 5.78 5.10 -13.68
C ARG A 49 6.27 3.72 -14.10
N LEU A 50 6.45 3.51 -15.39
CA LEU A 50 6.99 2.24 -15.92
C LEU A 50 8.41 1.99 -15.42
N GLY A 51 9.25 3.03 -15.34
CA GLY A 51 10.60 2.94 -14.79
C GLY A 51 10.63 2.49 -13.32
N ILE A 52 9.65 2.92 -12.50
CA ILE A 52 9.48 2.46 -11.11
C ILE A 52 9.08 0.98 -11.08
N ILE A 53 8.13 0.57 -11.92
CA ILE A 53 7.71 -0.85 -12.03
C ILE A 53 8.90 -1.75 -12.39
N GLU A 54 9.69 -1.37 -13.40
CA GLU A 54 10.88 -2.13 -13.77
C GLU A 54 11.94 -2.15 -12.66
N ALA A 55 12.07 -1.09 -11.87
CA ALA A 55 12.97 -1.06 -10.72
C ALA A 55 12.49 -2.01 -9.58
N VAL A 56 11.18 -2.15 -9.38
CA VAL A 56 10.60 -3.16 -8.47
C VAL A 56 10.94 -4.57 -8.94
N LYS A 57 10.69 -4.87 -10.23
CA LYS A 57 10.98 -6.18 -10.85
C LYS A 57 12.46 -6.54 -10.80
N ALA A 58 13.33 -5.55 -11.00
CA ALA A 58 14.78 -5.69 -10.91
C ALA A 58 15.32 -5.75 -9.47
N ASN A 59 14.47 -5.80 -8.46
CA ASN A 59 14.84 -5.78 -7.04
C ASN A 59 15.67 -4.54 -6.60
N LYS A 60 15.52 -3.41 -7.29
CA LYS A 60 16.11 -2.12 -6.91
C LYS A 60 15.25 -1.37 -5.91
N ILE A 61 13.94 -1.58 -5.95
CA ILE A 61 12.98 -1.13 -4.94
C ILE A 61 12.62 -2.32 -4.07
N ASP A 62 12.75 -2.15 -2.76
CA ASP A 62 12.76 -3.21 -1.77
C ASP A 62 11.42 -3.39 -1.07
N ILE A 63 10.69 -2.31 -0.89
CA ILE A 63 9.49 -2.24 -0.04
C ILE A 63 8.39 -1.49 -0.80
N PHE A 64 7.15 -1.97 -0.68
CA PHE A 64 5.96 -1.21 -1.05
C PHE A 64 5.49 -0.36 0.13
N ALA A 65 5.22 0.90 -0.14
CA ALA A 65 4.76 1.86 0.84
C ALA A 65 3.48 2.57 0.39
N THR A 66 2.83 3.30 1.28
CA THR A 66 1.60 4.04 0.98
C THR A 66 1.79 5.54 0.99
N ASP A 67 2.75 6.04 1.76
CA ASP A 67 2.86 7.47 2.09
C ASP A 67 1.49 8.08 2.44
N HIS A 68 0.73 7.36 3.30
CA HIS A 68 -0.63 7.74 3.68
C HIS A 68 -0.64 9.07 4.42
N ALA A 69 -0.94 10.14 3.70
CA ALA A 69 -1.02 11.49 4.21
C ALA A 69 -2.43 12.07 3.96
N PRO A 70 -3.41 11.77 4.84
CA PRO A 70 -4.79 12.19 4.65
C PRO A 70 -4.97 13.69 4.96
N HIS A 71 -5.65 14.37 4.06
CA HIS A 71 -6.14 15.72 4.20
C HIS A 71 -7.65 15.74 4.01
N THR A 72 -8.35 16.73 4.55
CA THR A 72 -9.79 16.82 4.36
C THR A 72 -10.16 17.07 2.90
N PHE A 73 -11.39 16.75 2.54
CA PHE A 73 -11.90 16.99 1.18
C PHE A 73 -11.84 18.50 0.84
N GLU A 74 -12.16 19.36 1.81
CA GLU A 74 -12.12 20.83 1.67
C GLU A 74 -10.70 21.33 1.41
N GLU A 75 -9.69 20.81 2.12
CA GLU A 75 -8.29 21.16 1.90
C GLU A 75 -7.83 20.75 0.50
N LYS A 76 -8.17 19.55 0.05
CA LYS A 76 -7.84 19.05 -1.29
C LYS A 76 -8.62 19.75 -2.41
N SER A 77 -9.75 20.36 -2.11
CA SER A 77 -10.59 21.11 -3.07
C SER A 77 -10.15 22.54 -3.30
N GLN A 78 -9.09 23.00 -2.63
CA GLN A 78 -8.58 24.36 -2.79
C GLN A 78 -7.92 24.55 -4.17
N LYS A 79 -7.71 25.81 -4.54
CA LYS A 79 -6.99 26.16 -5.78
C LYS A 79 -5.47 26.03 -5.56
N TYR A 80 -4.77 25.54 -6.58
CA TYR A 80 -3.31 25.58 -6.59
C TYR A 80 -2.82 27.04 -6.42
N PRO A 81 -1.76 27.33 -5.60
CA PRO A 81 -0.87 26.38 -4.95
C PRO A 81 -1.25 25.99 -3.51
N ASN A 82 -2.44 26.33 -3.01
CA ASN A 82 -2.83 26.13 -1.61
C ASN A 82 -3.30 24.68 -1.31
N ILE A 83 -3.06 23.75 -2.21
CA ILE A 83 -3.44 22.35 -2.06
C ILE A 83 -2.35 21.63 -1.24
N PRO A 84 -2.69 21.00 -0.11
CA PRO A 84 -1.72 20.16 0.59
C PRO A 84 -1.37 18.91 -0.22
N ALA A 85 -0.08 18.53 -0.18
CA ALA A 85 0.39 17.29 -0.77
C ALA A 85 0.08 16.11 0.15
N GLY A 86 -0.52 15.05 -0.40
CA GLY A 86 -0.83 13.82 0.32
C GLY A 86 -2.07 13.12 -0.20
N ILE A 87 -2.06 11.78 -0.12
CA ILE A 87 -3.11 10.90 -0.65
C ILE A 87 -3.46 9.84 0.40
N PRO A 88 -4.77 9.58 0.68
CA PRO A 88 -5.20 8.57 1.65
C PRO A 88 -5.30 7.18 0.99
N LEU A 89 -4.25 6.37 1.05
CA LEU A 89 -4.17 5.09 0.33
C LEU A 89 -3.99 3.84 1.20
N VAL A 90 -3.76 3.96 2.52
CA VAL A 90 -3.44 2.80 3.37
C VAL A 90 -4.50 1.70 3.30
N GLN A 91 -5.78 2.06 3.23
CA GLN A 91 -6.89 1.10 3.20
C GLN A 91 -6.86 0.20 1.96
N HIS A 92 -6.48 0.74 0.81
CA HIS A 92 -6.60 0.05 -0.48
C HIS A 92 -5.25 -0.36 -1.07
N SER A 93 -4.14 -0.13 -0.37
CA SER A 93 -2.78 -0.35 -0.89
C SER A 93 -2.55 -1.78 -1.37
N LEU A 94 -2.97 -2.78 -0.60
CA LEU A 94 -2.82 -4.18 -0.99
C LEU A 94 -3.66 -4.52 -2.23
N GLN A 95 -4.90 -4.02 -2.30
CA GLN A 95 -5.76 -4.24 -3.47
C GLN A 95 -5.17 -3.56 -4.72
N MET A 96 -4.58 -2.35 -4.59
CA MET A 96 -3.86 -1.70 -5.69
C MET A 96 -2.67 -2.54 -6.18
N LEU A 97 -1.92 -3.17 -5.27
CA LEU A 97 -0.81 -4.06 -5.64
C LEU A 97 -1.31 -5.34 -6.32
N LEU A 98 -2.46 -5.87 -5.88
CA LEU A 98 -3.06 -7.05 -6.50
C LEU A 98 -3.58 -6.79 -7.92
N GLU A 99 -3.90 -5.53 -8.29
CA GLU A 99 -4.18 -5.18 -9.69
C GLU A 99 -2.97 -5.50 -10.60
N PHE A 100 -1.74 -5.27 -10.12
CA PHE A 100 -0.53 -5.64 -10.86
C PHE A 100 -0.33 -7.16 -10.98
N TYR A 101 -0.81 -7.94 -10.01
CA TYR A 101 -0.84 -9.40 -10.11
C TYR A 101 -1.79 -9.86 -11.23
N PHE A 102 -3.00 -9.32 -11.29
CA PHE A 102 -3.95 -9.65 -12.35
C PHE A 102 -3.52 -9.19 -13.75
N ASP A 103 -2.61 -8.25 -13.83
CA ASP A 103 -2.00 -7.78 -15.08
C ASP A 103 -0.67 -8.50 -15.41
N ASP A 104 -0.34 -9.59 -14.70
CA ASP A 104 0.90 -10.38 -14.83
C ASP A 104 2.19 -9.54 -14.70
N ILE A 105 2.13 -8.42 -13.97
CA ILE A 105 3.27 -7.53 -13.75
C ILE A 105 4.08 -7.94 -12.51
N PHE A 106 3.41 -8.24 -11.39
CA PHE A 106 4.02 -8.73 -10.16
C PHE A 106 3.43 -10.08 -9.77
N SER A 107 4.25 -10.99 -9.23
CA SER A 107 3.75 -12.22 -8.62
C SER A 107 3.23 -11.98 -7.21
N LEU A 108 2.38 -12.88 -6.70
CA LEU A 108 1.91 -12.82 -5.31
C LEU A 108 3.06 -12.88 -4.32
N GLU A 109 4.07 -13.71 -4.59
CA GLU A 109 5.27 -13.85 -3.75
C GLU A 109 6.03 -12.53 -3.67
N MET A 110 6.20 -11.80 -4.79
CA MET A 110 6.85 -10.49 -4.82
C MET A 110 6.05 -9.47 -4.02
N ILE A 111 4.72 -9.46 -4.14
CA ILE A 111 3.85 -8.57 -3.37
C ILE A 111 4.00 -8.84 -1.87
N VAL A 112 3.94 -10.10 -1.44
CA VAL A 112 4.12 -10.50 -0.05
C VAL A 112 5.53 -10.17 0.45
N GLU A 113 6.56 -10.49 -0.33
CA GLU A 113 7.95 -10.20 0.02
C GLU A 113 8.14 -8.71 0.30
N LYS A 114 7.71 -7.84 -0.63
CA LYS A 114 7.98 -6.40 -0.54
C LYS A 114 7.02 -5.63 0.38
N SER A 115 5.82 -6.15 0.65
CA SER A 115 4.86 -5.50 1.57
C SER A 115 4.93 -6.03 3.01
N SER A 116 5.59 -7.19 3.25
CA SER A 116 5.62 -7.84 4.56
C SER A 116 7.02 -8.28 4.97
N HIS A 117 7.65 -9.24 4.24
CA HIS A 117 8.93 -9.83 4.63
C HIS A 117 10.04 -8.79 4.69
N ASN A 118 10.20 -7.99 3.63
CA ASN A 118 11.26 -7.00 3.52
C ASN A 118 11.05 -5.84 4.51
N VAL A 119 9.81 -5.49 4.82
CA VAL A 119 9.49 -4.51 5.88
C VAL A 119 9.99 -5.03 7.23
N ALA A 120 9.64 -6.27 7.58
CA ALA A 120 10.06 -6.86 8.85
C ALA A 120 11.60 -6.96 8.95
N LYS A 121 12.27 -7.41 7.88
CA LYS A 121 13.74 -7.51 7.83
C LYS A 121 14.41 -6.12 7.94
N ARG A 122 13.96 -5.15 7.13
CA ARG A 122 14.59 -3.82 7.07
C ARG A 122 14.50 -3.07 8.37
N PHE A 123 13.38 -3.18 9.06
CA PHE A 123 13.13 -2.50 10.33
C PHE A 123 13.38 -3.39 11.54
N SER A 124 13.94 -4.60 11.37
CA SER A 124 14.22 -5.56 12.44
C SER A 124 13.00 -5.81 13.34
N ILE A 125 11.82 -5.94 12.74
CA ILE A 125 10.57 -6.15 13.49
C ILE A 125 10.54 -7.60 13.99
N LYS A 126 10.48 -7.75 15.30
CA LYS A 126 10.54 -9.04 15.95
C LYS A 126 9.25 -9.86 15.80
N ASP A 127 9.40 -11.14 15.45
CA ASP A 127 8.33 -12.15 15.42
C ASP A 127 7.10 -11.77 14.57
N ARG A 128 7.27 -10.93 13.52
CA ARG A 128 6.22 -10.49 12.60
C ARG A 128 6.69 -10.52 11.14
N GLY A 129 5.76 -10.31 10.22
CA GLY A 129 6.02 -10.23 8.79
C GLY A 129 6.16 -11.57 8.08
N PHE A 130 6.04 -12.68 8.79
CA PHE A 130 6.12 -14.04 8.26
C PHE A 130 5.09 -14.94 8.90
N LEU A 131 4.57 -15.92 8.15
CA LEU A 131 3.78 -17.01 8.68
C LEU A 131 4.74 -18.13 9.16
N ARG A 132 5.07 -18.10 10.44
CA ARG A 132 5.99 -19.06 11.08
C ARG A 132 5.47 -19.45 12.45
N GLU A 133 5.80 -20.66 12.89
CA GLU A 133 5.54 -21.10 14.27
C GLU A 133 6.27 -20.17 15.26
N GLY A 134 5.57 -19.74 16.30
CA GLY A 134 6.08 -18.80 17.31
C GLY A 134 5.93 -17.32 16.96
N TYR A 135 5.54 -16.98 15.71
CA TYR A 135 5.30 -15.59 15.31
C TYR A 135 3.89 -15.13 15.66
N PHE A 136 3.71 -13.83 15.82
CA PHE A 136 2.37 -13.25 15.96
C PHE A 136 1.51 -13.54 14.73
N ALA A 137 0.28 -13.94 14.97
CA ALA A 137 -0.68 -14.21 13.90
C ALA A 137 -1.31 -12.89 13.42
N ASP A 138 -0.54 -12.12 12.64
CA ASP A 138 -0.98 -10.95 11.89
C ASP A 138 -1.16 -11.36 10.44
N ILE A 139 -2.40 -11.57 10.01
CA ILE A 139 -2.71 -12.22 8.73
C ILE A 139 -3.77 -11.41 8.00
N THR A 140 -3.54 -11.12 6.73
CA THR A 140 -4.58 -10.63 5.82
C THR A 140 -4.99 -11.75 4.87
N CYS A 141 -6.28 -12.10 4.89
CA CYS A 141 -6.88 -13.05 3.96
C CYS A 141 -7.51 -12.28 2.80
N VAL A 142 -7.11 -12.59 1.59
CA VAL A 142 -7.60 -11.96 0.36
C VAL A 142 -8.46 -12.96 -0.42
N ASP A 143 -9.56 -12.48 -0.97
CA ASP A 143 -10.37 -13.20 -1.95
C ASP A 143 -10.04 -12.65 -3.36
N LEU A 144 -9.38 -13.47 -4.18
CA LEU A 144 -8.93 -13.10 -5.53
C LEU A 144 -10.05 -13.22 -6.58
N ASP A 145 -11.17 -13.86 -6.23
CA ASP A 145 -12.30 -14.08 -7.14
C ASP A 145 -13.47 -13.11 -6.88
N LYS A 146 -13.37 -12.30 -5.82
CA LYS A 146 -14.42 -11.37 -5.41
C LYS A 146 -14.01 -9.92 -5.64
N THR A 147 -14.71 -9.25 -6.54
CA THR A 147 -14.48 -7.81 -6.80
C THR A 147 -14.90 -6.92 -5.63
N TYR A 148 -14.30 -5.73 -5.56
CA TYR A 148 -14.61 -4.71 -4.55
C TYR A 148 -14.66 -3.33 -5.21
N THR A 149 -15.80 -2.65 -5.16
CA THR A 149 -15.93 -1.28 -5.66
C THR A 149 -15.77 -0.29 -4.52
N VAL A 150 -14.79 0.62 -4.65
CA VAL A 150 -14.58 1.70 -3.67
C VAL A 150 -15.71 2.71 -3.77
N ASN A 151 -16.39 2.99 -2.67
CA ASN A 151 -17.44 4.00 -2.59
C ASN A 151 -17.40 4.70 -1.21
N LYS A 152 -18.20 5.74 -1.04
CA LYS A 152 -18.22 6.55 0.19
C LYS A 152 -18.56 5.76 1.44
N GLU A 153 -19.44 4.75 1.31
CA GLU A 153 -19.92 3.95 2.43
C GLU A 153 -18.87 2.99 2.96
N ASN A 154 -17.88 2.62 2.12
CA ASN A 154 -16.82 1.69 2.48
C ASN A 154 -15.44 2.33 2.67
N ILE A 155 -15.33 3.66 2.57
CA ILE A 155 -14.13 4.40 2.93
C ILE A 155 -14.07 4.57 4.46
N LEU A 156 -13.03 4.02 5.09
CA LEU A 156 -12.94 3.88 6.55
C LEU A 156 -12.10 4.97 7.22
N HIS A 157 -11.22 5.63 6.48
CA HIS A 157 -10.38 6.70 7.03
C HIS A 157 -11.15 8.01 7.22
N LYS A 158 -10.77 8.78 8.23
CA LYS A 158 -11.51 9.97 8.70
C LYS A 158 -11.67 11.08 7.65
N CYS A 159 -10.78 11.19 6.68
CA CYS A 159 -10.90 12.21 5.63
C CYS A 159 -12.07 11.95 4.66
N GLY A 160 -12.64 10.72 4.64
CA GLY A 160 -13.90 10.39 3.98
C GLY A 160 -13.91 10.45 2.46
N TRP A 161 -12.75 10.45 1.80
CA TRP A 161 -12.62 10.43 0.35
C TRP A 161 -11.43 9.55 -0.09
N SER A 162 -11.44 9.09 -1.34
CA SER A 162 -10.34 8.35 -1.95
C SER A 162 -10.20 8.72 -3.42
N PRO A 163 -8.97 8.80 -3.98
CA PRO A 163 -8.79 8.96 -5.42
C PRO A 163 -9.25 7.72 -6.22
N LEU A 164 -9.60 6.64 -5.52
CA LEU A 164 -10.08 5.39 -6.10
C LEU A 164 -11.61 5.26 -6.05
N GLU A 165 -12.34 6.30 -5.62
CA GLU A 165 -13.81 6.27 -5.57
C GLU A 165 -14.39 5.90 -6.94
N ASN A 166 -15.36 4.99 -6.96
CA ASN A 166 -15.97 4.35 -8.12
C ASN A 166 -15.07 3.38 -8.90
N ARG A 167 -13.82 3.16 -8.49
CA ARG A 167 -12.97 2.13 -9.07
C ARG A 167 -13.33 0.76 -8.52
N THR A 168 -13.47 -0.22 -9.40
CA THR A 168 -13.68 -1.62 -9.03
C THR A 168 -12.34 -2.35 -9.06
N MET A 169 -11.93 -2.88 -7.91
CA MET A 169 -10.77 -3.77 -7.76
C MET A 169 -11.18 -5.21 -8.06
N ARG A 170 -10.26 -5.99 -8.62
CA ARG A 170 -10.49 -7.40 -8.98
C ARG A 170 -10.39 -8.36 -7.79
N SER A 171 -10.03 -7.85 -6.61
CA SER A 171 -9.93 -8.62 -5.36
C SER A 171 -10.61 -7.90 -4.20
N SER A 172 -10.87 -8.64 -3.12
CA SER A 172 -11.37 -8.06 -1.86
C SER A 172 -10.59 -8.58 -0.65
N ILE A 173 -10.61 -7.81 0.44
CA ILE A 173 -10.09 -8.29 1.73
C ILE A 173 -11.20 -9.10 2.40
N HIS A 174 -10.97 -10.41 2.56
CA HIS A 174 -11.92 -11.30 3.24
C HIS A 174 -11.85 -11.14 4.75
N ALA A 175 -10.63 -11.15 5.33
CA ALA A 175 -10.44 -10.97 6.75
C ALA A 175 -9.06 -10.35 7.07
N THR A 176 -8.99 -9.67 8.20
CA THR A 176 -7.76 -9.23 8.83
C THR A 176 -7.70 -9.77 10.26
N ILE A 177 -6.66 -10.52 10.55
CA ILE A 177 -6.36 -11.09 11.84
C ILE A 177 -5.20 -10.31 12.43
N LEU A 178 -5.34 -9.88 13.68
CA LEU A 178 -4.33 -9.12 14.40
C LEU A 178 -4.05 -9.81 15.75
N ASN A 179 -2.81 -10.22 15.96
CA ASN A 179 -2.39 -10.97 17.15
C ASN A 179 -3.31 -12.20 17.44
N GLY A 180 -3.72 -12.92 16.38
CA GLY A 180 -4.58 -14.11 16.48
C GLY A 180 -6.08 -13.81 16.62
N ASN A 181 -6.51 -12.55 16.64
CA ASN A 181 -7.91 -12.16 16.76
C ASN A 181 -8.43 -11.60 15.43
N ILE A 182 -9.65 -11.95 15.05
CA ILE A 182 -10.30 -11.40 13.87
C ILE A 182 -10.65 -9.93 14.15
N ALA A 183 -9.92 -9.01 13.53
CA ALA A 183 -10.18 -7.57 13.65
C ALA A 183 -11.20 -7.08 12.62
N TYR A 184 -11.21 -7.69 11.42
CA TYR A 184 -12.12 -7.37 10.33
C TYR A 184 -12.49 -8.65 9.59
N LYS A 185 -13.75 -8.79 9.19
CA LYS A 185 -14.21 -9.87 8.31
C LYS A 185 -15.40 -9.39 7.47
N GLU A 186 -15.30 -9.52 6.15
CA GLU A 186 -16.39 -9.29 5.18
C GLU A 186 -17.17 -7.97 5.40
N GLY A 187 -16.47 -6.85 5.62
CA GLY A 187 -17.06 -5.53 5.81
C GLY A 187 -17.36 -5.18 7.26
N GLN A 188 -17.18 -6.10 8.20
CA GLN A 188 -17.51 -5.90 9.61
C GLN A 188 -16.24 -5.87 10.47
N PHE A 189 -16.16 -4.88 11.36
CA PHE A 189 -15.14 -4.84 12.41
C PHE A 189 -15.60 -5.61 13.64
N SER A 190 -14.62 -6.18 14.35
CA SER A 190 -14.88 -6.72 15.68
C SER A 190 -15.39 -5.62 16.62
N GLU A 191 -16.30 -5.95 17.53
CA GLU A 191 -16.78 -5.04 18.57
C GLU A 191 -15.66 -4.54 19.50
N SER A 192 -14.61 -5.34 19.69
CA SER A 192 -13.40 -4.96 20.41
C SER A 192 -12.23 -4.87 19.41
N LEU A 193 -11.57 -3.71 19.35
CA LEU A 193 -10.36 -3.48 18.54
C LEU A 193 -9.08 -3.37 19.38
N ASN A 194 -9.11 -3.82 20.64
CA ASN A 194 -7.98 -3.74 21.56
C ASN A 194 -6.94 -4.86 21.36
N PHE A 195 -6.73 -5.28 20.11
CA PHE A 195 -5.79 -6.36 19.78
C PHE A 195 -4.39 -5.86 19.41
N GLY A 196 -4.21 -4.54 19.26
CA GLY A 196 -2.93 -3.94 18.88
C GLY A 196 -1.89 -4.06 20.00
N HIS A 197 -0.69 -4.55 19.66
CA HIS A 197 0.46 -4.55 20.55
C HIS A 197 1.54 -3.62 19.98
N ARG A 198 2.34 -3.04 20.85
CA ARG A 198 3.53 -2.30 20.44
C ARG A 198 4.48 -3.25 19.70
N LEU A 199 5.05 -2.78 18.59
CA LEU A 199 6.10 -3.52 17.90
C LEU A 199 7.36 -3.56 18.76
N GLU A 200 8.03 -4.70 18.76
CA GLU A 200 9.37 -4.89 19.29
C GLU A 200 10.35 -5.00 18.11
N PHE A 201 11.60 -4.57 18.34
CA PHE A 201 12.65 -4.56 17.33
C PHE A 201 13.87 -5.27 17.87
N ASP A 202 14.51 -6.11 17.05
CA ASP A 202 15.80 -6.71 17.35
C ASP A 202 16.89 -5.65 17.18
N ASN A 203 17.80 -5.54 18.18
CA ASN A 203 18.92 -4.59 18.18
C ASN A 203 20.12 -5.17 17.43
#